data_db6cb379a69e208e9e622f16e2d54bb4
#
_entry.id   db6cb379a69e208e9e622f16e2d54bb4
#
_cell.length_a   1.000
_cell.length_b   1.000
_cell.length_c   1.000
_cell.angle_alpha   90.00
_cell.angle_beta   90.00
_cell.angle_gamma   90.00
#
_symmetry.space_group_name_H-M   'P 1'
#
loop_
_entity.id
_entity.type
_entity.pdbx_description
1 polymer ?
#
loop_
_entity_poly.entity_id
_entity_poly.type
_entity_poly.pdbx_seq_one_letter_code
_entity_poly.pdbx_strand_id
1 'polypeptide(L)'
;MGLLSEKNKEVLLGPLSVNNPVIVQMLGICSALAVTSKLEPAIVMGISVTAVVAFANVIISLLRNTIPNRIRIIVQLVVVAALVTIVSEVLKAFAYDVNKQLSVFVGLIITNCILMGRLEAFAMQNGPWESFLDGVGNGLGYAKILVIVAFFRELLGSGTLLGFNILNYEPIPVSYTHLRAHETLSDL
;
A
#
# COMPACT_ATOMS: atom_id res chain seq x y z
N MET A 1 13.30 -5.30 -30.33
CA MET A 1 13.57 -4.89 -28.94
C MET A 1 12.38 -5.36 -28.11
N GLY A 2 12.52 -6.50 -27.43
CA GLY A 2 11.43 -7.09 -26.67
C GLY A 2 11.18 -6.29 -25.39
N LEU A 3 9.99 -5.70 -25.25
CA LEU A 3 9.50 -5.03 -24.05
C LEU A 3 9.51 -5.95 -22.82
N LEU A 4 9.66 -7.25 -23.03
CA LEU A 4 9.72 -8.32 -22.03
C LEU A 4 11.07 -9.05 -22.11
N SER A 5 12.17 -8.34 -21.87
CA SER A 5 13.47 -8.99 -21.63
C SER A 5 13.36 -9.87 -20.38
N GLU A 6 14.09 -10.96 -20.31
CA GLU A 6 14.16 -11.87 -19.15
C GLU A 6 14.40 -11.09 -17.83
N LYS A 7 15.22 -10.05 -17.87
CA LYS A 7 15.47 -9.13 -16.75
C LYS A 7 14.20 -8.40 -16.30
N ASN A 8 13.34 -7.97 -17.23
CA ASN A 8 12.10 -7.27 -16.89
C ASN A 8 11.06 -8.20 -16.28
N LYS A 9 11.02 -9.45 -16.67
CA LYS A 9 10.16 -10.48 -16.04
C LYS A 9 10.64 -10.78 -14.62
N GLU A 10 11.92 -10.85 -14.38
CA GLU A 10 12.49 -11.08 -13.06
C GLU A 10 12.19 -9.91 -12.11
N VAL A 11 12.30 -8.66 -12.59
CA VAL A 11 11.94 -7.45 -11.82
C VAL A 11 10.46 -7.42 -11.47
N LEU A 12 9.58 -7.87 -12.35
CA LEU A 12 8.13 -7.89 -12.13
C LEU A 12 7.69 -9.06 -11.25
N LEU A 13 8.21 -10.26 -11.50
CA LEU A 13 7.77 -11.49 -10.83
C LEU A 13 8.55 -11.80 -9.54
N GLY A 14 9.78 -11.30 -9.41
CA GLY A 14 10.60 -11.47 -8.20
C GLY A 14 9.88 -11.03 -6.92
N PRO A 15 9.33 -9.81 -6.84
CA PRO A 15 8.60 -9.34 -5.67
C PRO A 15 7.31 -10.11 -5.38
N LEU A 16 6.74 -10.75 -6.40
CA LEU A 16 5.49 -11.50 -6.26
C LEU A 16 5.70 -12.87 -5.59
N SER A 17 6.89 -13.48 -5.72
CA SER A 17 7.16 -14.83 -5.22
C SER A 17 8.32 -14.92 -4.24
N VAL A 18 9.52 -14.59 -4.66
CA VAL A 18 10.76 -14.84 -3.90
C VAL A 18 11.17 -13.65 -3.04
N ASN A 19 11.10 -12.43 -3.58
CA ASN A 19 11.54 -11.20 -2.94
C ASN A 19 10.37 -10.31 -2.53
N ASN A 20 9.38 -10.88 -1.84
CA ASN A 20 8.20 -10.12 -1.43
C ASN A 20 8.58 -8.97 -0.47
N PRO A 21 8.13 -7.71 -0.73
CA PRO A 21 8.52 -6.54 0.06
C PRO A 21 8.07 -6.64 1.52
N VAL A 22 6.96 -7.30 1.81
CA VAL A 22 6.45 -7.43 3.19
C VAL A 22 7.14 -8.55 3.94
N ILE A 23 7.33 -9.73 3.32
CA ILE A 23 7.85 -10.91 4.00
C ILE A 23 9.38 -10.84 4.12
N VAL A 24 10.07 -10.48 3.03
CA VAL A 24 11.54 -10.51 2.98
C VAL A 24 12.16 -9.20 3.43
N GLN A 25 11.60 -8.08 2.97
CA GLN A 25 12.13 -6.75 3.27
C GLN A 25 11.51 -6.12 4.52
N MET A 26 10.47 -6.74 5.09
CA MET A 26 9.72 -6.26 6.26
C MET A 26 9.16 -4.83 6.09
N LEU A 27 8.94 -4.39 4.85
CA LEU A 27 8.40 -3.07 4.52
C LEU A 27 6.88 -3.08 4.47
N GLY A 28 6.25 -2.09 5.07
CA GLY A 28 4.78 -1.91 5.01
C GLY A 28 3.98 -2.75 6.00
N ILE A 29 4.60 -3.37 7.00
CA ILE A 29 3.89 -4.15 8.04
C ILE A 29 2.95 -3.25 8.83
N CYS A 30 3.38 -2.02 9.18
CA CYS A 30 2.56 -1.07 9.95
C CYS A 30 1.26 -0.73 9.24
N SER A 31 1.34 -0.41 7.93
CA SER A 31 0.15 -0.12 7.12
C SER A 31 -0.70 -1.37 6.87
N ALA A 32 -0.06 -2.54 6.70
CA ALA A 32 -0.76 -3.81 6.56
C ALA A 32 -1.60 -4.13 7.80
N LEU A 33 -1.06 -3.97 9.00
CA LEU A 33 -1.80 -4.20 10.24
C LEU A 33 -2.95 -3.21 10.45
N ALA A 34 -2.77 -1.95 10.07
CA ALA A 34 -3.77 -0.91 10.24
C ALA A 34 -4.98 -1.09 9.30
N VAL A 35 -4.75 -1.49 8.05
CA VAL A 35 -5.78 -1.51 6.99
C VAL A 35 -6.51 -2.85 6.88
N THR A 36 -5.92 -3.94 7.33
CA THR A 36 -6.46 -5.31 7.16
C THR A 36 -7.58 -5.68 8.14
N SER A 37 -8.27 -4.72 8.73
CA SER A 37 -9.45 -4.98 9.59
C SER A 37 -10.65 -5.54 8.82
N LYS A 38 -10.80 -5.13 7.55
CA LYS A 38 -11.82 -5.63 6.61
C LYS A 38 -11.18 -5.87 5.25
N LEU A 39 -11.75 -6.77 4.46
CA LEU A 39 -11.24 -7.14 3.14
C LEU A 39 -11.42 -6.01 2.11
N GLU A 40 -12.57 -5.33 2.16
CA GLU A 40 -12.90 -4.25 1.22
C GLU A 40 -11.87 -3.10 1.21
N PRO A 41 -11.56 -2.42 2.34
CA PRO A 41 -10.55 -1.38 2.37
C PRO A 41 -9.13 -1.91 2.07
N ALA A 42 -8.84 -3.17 2.39
CA ALA A 42 -7.54 -3.77 2.09
C ALA A 42 -7.28 -3.90 0.58
N ILE A 43 -8.29 -4.29 -0.21
CA ILE A 43 -8.20 -4.39 -1.67
C ILE A 43 -8.00 -3.00 -2.28
N VAL A 44 -8.84 -2.03 -1.89
CA VAL A 44 -8.74 -0.65 -2.40
C VAL A 44 -7.39 -0.03 -2.07
N MET A 45 -6.91 -0.23 -0.84
CA MET A 45 -5.59 0.24 -0.41
C MET A 45 -4.46 -0.41 -1.23
N GLY A 46 -4.53 -1.72 -1.47
CA GLY A 46 -3.54 -2.44 -2.28
C GLY A 46 -3.42 -1.89 -3.70
N ILE A 47 -4.56 -1.64 -4.35
CA ILE A 47 -4.61 -1.06 -5.71
C ILE A 47 -4.08 0.38 -5.69
N SER A 48 -4.50 1.19 -4.74
CA SER A 48 -4.08 2.59 -4.61
C SER A 48 -2.58 2.71 -4.39
N VAL A 49 -2.01 1.92 -3.47
CA VAL A 49 -0.56 1.89 -3.22
C VAL A 49 0.20 1.44 -4.47
N THR A 50 -0.28 0.41 -5.18
CA THR A 50 0.36 -0.06 -6.41
C THR A 50 0.43 1.05 -7.47
N ALA A 51 -0.67 1.76 -7.69
CA ALA A 51 -0.72 2.88 -8.63
C ALA A 51 0.24 4.00 -8.21
N VAL A 52 0.20 4.42 -6.94
CA VAL A 52 1.07 5.49 -6.43
C VAL A 52 2.54 5.11 -6.52
N VAL A 53 2.93 3.88 -6.14
CA VAL A 53 4.33 3.41 -6.23
C VAL A 53 4.81 3.40 -7.67
N ALA A 54 4.00 2.89 -8.61
CA ALA A 54 4.36 2.83 -10.02
C ALA A 54 4.61 4.22 -10.61
N PHE A 55 3.69 5.17 -10.41
CA PHE A 55 3.84 6.54 -10.91
C PHE A 55 4.94 7.31 -10.19
N ALA A 56 5.06 7.19 -8.87
CA ALA A 56 6.11 7.84 -8.11
C ALA A 56 7.51 7.37 -8.55
N ASN A 57 7.69 6.08 -8.77
CA ASN A 57 8.95 5.53 -9.27
C ASN A 57 9.33 6.14 -10.63
N VAL A 58 8.39 6.30 -11.55
CA VAL A 58 8.64 6.93 -12.86
C VAL A 58 9.05 8.39 -12.69
N ILE A 59 8.29 9.17 -11.92
CA ILE A 59 8.54 10.60 -11.73
C ILE A 59 9.92 10.81 -11.07
N ILE A 60 10.22 10.08 -10.00
CA ILE A 60 11.51 10.20 -9.31
C ILE A 60 12.67 9.74 -10.20
N SER A 61 12.49 8.69 -10.99
CA SER A 61 13.51 8.25 -11.95
C SER A 61 13.80 9.30 -13.05
N LEU A 62 12.78 10.06 -13.48
CA LEU A 62 12.97 11.19 -14.40
C LEU A 62 13.69 12.37 -13.73
N LEU A 63 13.35 12.67 -12.47
CA LEU A 63 13.93 13.77 -11.72
C LEU A 63 15.30 13.47 -11.10
N ARG A 64 15.76 12.24 -11.10
CA ARG A 64 16.98 11.80 -10.37
C ARG A 64 18.22 12.64 -10.67
N ASN A 65 18.38 13.12 -11.91
CA ASN A 65 19.55 13.91 -12.32
C ASN A 65 19.49 15.38 -11.84
N THR A 66 18.32 15.86 -11.47
CA THR A 66 18.09 17.24 -11.05
C THR A 66 18.11 17.41 -9.54
N ILE A 67 17.86 16.32 -8.78
CA ILE A 67 17.71 16.37 -7.34
C ILE A 67 19.07 16.21 -6.65
N PRO A 68 19.53 17.21 -5.87
CA PRO A 68 20.74 17.06 -5.06
C PRO A 68 20.51 16.11 -3.87
N ASN A 69 21.53 15.35 -3.49
CA ASN A 69 21.45 14.30 -2.48
C ASN A 69 20.94 14.79 -1.09
N ARG A 70 21.12 16.08 -0.77
CA ARG A 70 20.75 16.64 0.54
C ARG A 70 19.23 16.80 0.72
N ILE A 71 18.49 17.06 -0.35
CA ILE A 71 17.04 17.34 -0.30
C ILE A 71 16.20 16.21 -0.91
N ARG A 72 16.83 15.11 -1.26
CA ARG A 72 16.22 13.98 -1.98
C ARG A 72 14.97 13.44 -1.30
N ILE A 73 15.02 13.17 0.00
CA ILE A 73 13.89 12.62 0.77
C ILE A 73 12.72 13.61 0.79
N ILE A 74 12.99 14.91 0.91
CA ILE A 74 11.94 15.94 0.92
C ILE A 74 11.21 15.98 -0.43
N VAL A 75 11.95 15.93 -1.54
CA VAL A 75 11.36 15.92 -2.88
C VAL A 75 10.53 14.66 -3.10
N GLN A 76 11.01 13.50 -2.69
CA GLN A 76 10.26 12.24 -2.76
C GLN A 76 8.94 12.33 -2.00
N LEU A 77 8.95 12.84 -0.76
CA LEU A 77 7.75 13.03 0.05
C LEU A 77 6.75 13.98 -0.61
N VAL A 78 7.19 15.09 -1.19
CA VAL A 78 6.32 16.05 -1.88
C VAL A 78 5.66 15.43 -3.10
N VAL A 79 6.42 14.72 -3.93
CA VAL A 79 5.89 14.03 -5.11
C VAL A 79 4.86 12.97 -4.72
N VAL A 80 5.16 12.16 -3.69
CA VAL A 80 4.24 11.14 -3.18
C VAL A 80 2.97 11.78 -2.61
N ALA A 81 3.09 12.85 -1.83
CA ALA A 81 1.94 13.55 -1.28
C ALA A 81 1.03 14.11 -2.39
N ALA A 82 1.58 14.69 -3.43
CA ALA A 82 0.83 15.19 -4.58
C ALA A 82 0.08 14.05 -5.30
N LEU A 83 0.74 12.92 -5.56
CA LEU A 83 0.11 11.76 -6.20
C LEU A 83 -1.01 11.16 -5.33
N VAL A 84 -0.77 11.02 -4.03
CA VAL A 84 -1.77 10.49 -3.10
C VAL A 84 -2.98 11.41 -3.00
N THR A 85 -2.80 12.73 -3.05
CA THR A 85 -3.91 13.68 -3.09
C THR A 85 -4.76 13.49 -4.35
N ILE A 86 -4.15 13.32 -5.51
CA ILE A 86 -4.85 13.05 -6.76
C ILE A 86 -5.66 11.73 -6.65
N VAL A 87 -5.03 10.66 -6.16
CA VAL A 87 -5.70 9.36 -5.96
C VAL A 87 -6.87 9.49 -4.97
N SER A 88 -6.71 10.25 -3.89
CA SER A 88 -7.78 10.51 -2.92
C SER A 88 -8.97 11.23 -3.56
N GLU A 89 -8.75 12.24 -4.41
CA GLU A 89 -9.83 12.93 -5.11
C GLU A 89 -10.54 12.01 -6.11
N VAL A 90 -9.81 11.15 -6.81
CA VAL A 90 -10.39 10.13 -7.71
C VAL A 90 -11.25 9.14 -6.91
N LEU A 91 -10.76 8.66 -5.77
CA LEU A 91 -11.53 7.76 -4.89
C LEU A 91 -12.79 8.41 -4.33
N LYS A 92 -12.76 9.70 -4.00
CA LYS A 92 -13.96 10.46 -3.58
C LYS A 92 -15.02 10.48 -4.68
N ALA A 93 -14.61 10.57 -5.93
CA ALA A 93 -15.53 10.63 -7.06
C ALA A 93 -16.23 9.29 -7.34
N PHE A 94 -15.54 8.16 -7.12
CA PHE A 94 -16.04 6.83 -7.49
C PHE A 94 -16.60 6.01 -6.33
N ALA A 95 -16.11 6.21 -5.10
CA ALA A 95 -16.44 5.37 -3.95
C ALA A 95 -16.53 6.18 -2.65
N TYR A 96 -17.61 6.96 -2.51
CA TYR A 96 -17.77 7.87 -1.37
C TYR A 96 -17.80 7.17 0.00
N ASP A 97 -18.49 6.02 0.10
CA ASP A 97 -18.59 5.28 1.36
C ASP A 97 -17.25 4.67 1.79
N VAL A 98 -16.50 4.16 0.84
CA VAL A 98 -15.14 3.62 1.08
C VAL A 98 -14.17 4.74 1.43
N ASN A 99 -14.32 5.92 0.83
CA ASN A 99 -13.47 7.07 1.10
C ASN A 99 -13.59 7.58 2.55
N LYS A 100 -14.78 7.55 3.14
CA LYS A 100 -14.97 7.94 4.55
C LYS A 100 -14.15 7.07 5.51
N GLN A 101 -14.01 5.78 5.22
CA GLN A 101 -13.17 4.86 5.97
C GLN A 101 -11.68 5.04 5.62
N LEU A 102 -11.38 5.34 4.35
CA LEU A 102 -10.00 5.48 3.85
C LEU A 102 -9.36 6.85 4.11
N SER A 103 -10.12 7.88 4.46
CA SER A 103 -9.57 9.23 4.69
C SER A 103 -8.47 9.22 5.77
N VAL A 104 -8.61 8.38 6.79
CA VAL A 104 -7.60 8.16 7.82
C VAL A 104 -6.38 7.41 7.26
N PHE A 105 -6.58 6.50 6.30
CA PHE A 105 -5.51 5.67 5.75
C PHE A 105 -4.74 6.34 4.62
N VAL A 106 -5.26 7.41 4.02
CA VAL A 106 -4.55 8.21 2.99
C VAL A 106 -3.21 8.72 3.52
N GLY A 107 -3.17 9.18 4.77
CA GLY A 107 -1.93 9.55 5.44
C GLY A 107 -0.92 8.40 5.55
N LEU A 108 -1.41 7.18 5.73
CA LEU A 108 -0.56 5.98 5.80
C LEU A 108 0.03 5.57 4.43
N ILE A 109 -0.56 6.01 3.32
CA ILE A 109 0.03 5.79 1.98
C ILE A 109 1.26 6.67 1.81
N ILE A 110 1.20 7.94 2.24
CA ILE A 110 2.31 8.90 2.11
C ILE A 110 3.53 8.42 2.91
N THR A 111 3.31 7.93 4.13
CA THR A 111 4.38 7.47 5.03
C THR A 111 4.70 5.98 4.87
N ASN A 112 4.19 5.33 3.83
CA ASN A 112 4.40 3.90 3.63
C ASN A 112 5.87 3.59 3.32
N CYS A 113 6.49 2.75 4.14
CA CYS A 113 7.89 2.40 4.00
C CYS A 113 8.21 1.64 2.70
N ILE A 114 7.24 0.97 2.07
CA ILE A 114 7.43 0.37 0.74
C ILE A 114 7.69 1.46 -0.30
N LEU A 115 6.89 2.52 -0.30
CA LEU A 115 7.03 3.65 -1.20
C LEU A 115 8.43 4.25 -1.07
N MET A 116 8.78 4.71 0.13
CA MET A 116 10.09 5.32 0.39
C MET A 116 11.24 4.38 0.09
N GLY A 117 11.13 3.10 0.47
CA GLY A 117 12.16 2.10 0.24
C GLY A 117 12.42 1.84 -1.25
N ARG A 118 11.36 1.78 -2.09
CA ARG A 118 11.53 1.54 -3.53
C ARG A 118 11.97 2.78 -4.30
N LEU A 119 11.50 3.96 -3.91
CA LEU A 119 11.97 5.22 -4.49
C LEU A 119 13.47 5.40 -4.28
N GLU A 120 13.95 5.12 -3.07
CA GLU A 120 15.36 5.26 -2.72
C GLU A 120 16.24 4.14 -3.30
N ALA A 121 15.83 2.88 -3.17
CA ALA A 121 16.63 1.74 -3.54
C ALA A 121 16.67 1.48 -5.04
N PHE A 122 15.58 1.74 -5.76
CA PHE A 122 15.45 1.36 -7.16
C PHE A 122 15.29 2.55 -8.12
N ALA A 123 14.35 3.46 -7.87
CA ALA A 123 14.02 4.54 -8.81
C ALA A 123 15.18 5.52 -9.02
N MET A 124 16.01 5.73 -8.00
CA MET A 124 17.19 6.58 -8.10
C MET A 124 18.35 5.97 -8.90
N GLN A 125 18.35 4.66 -9.09
CA GLN A 125 19.48 3.95 -9.72
C GLN A 125 19.16 3.47 -11.14
N ASN A 126 17.89 3.24 -11.46
CA ASN A 126 17.44 2.63 -12.70
C ASN A 126 16.66 3.59 -13.59
N GLY A 127 16.47 3.19 -14.84
CA GLY A 127 15.68 3.96 -15.82
C GLY A 127 14.19 3.99 -15.51
N PRO A 128 13.43 4.94 -16.10
CA PRO A 128 12.01 5.12 -15.78
C PRO A 128 11.15 3.92 -16.13
N TRP A 129 11.48 3.17 -17.17
CA TRP A 129 10.73 1.99 -17.58
C TRP A 129 10.93 0.81 -16.60
N GLU A 130 12.16 0.55 -16.21
CA GLU A 130 12.49 -0.48 -15.22
C GLU A 130 11.87 -0.13 -13.86
N SER A 131 11.90 1.15 -13.50
CA SER A 131 11.30 1.67 -12.26
C SER A 131 9.77 1.53 -12.24
N PHE A 132 9.11 1.70 -13.37
CA PHE A 132 7.67 1.44 -13.48
C PHE A 132 7.33 -0.03 -13.21
N LEU A 133 8.05 -0.95 -13.88
CA LEU A 133 7.85 -2.39 -13.70
C LEU A 133 8.12 -2.84 -12.27
N ASP A 134 9.16 -2.30 -11.64
CA ASP A 134 9.47 -2.55 -10.24
C ASP A 134 8.36 -2.05 -9.31
N GLY A 135 7.84 -0.85 -9.56
CA GLY A 135 6.72 -0.28 -8.80
C GLY A 135 5.47 -1.15 -8.86
N VAL A 136 5.11 -1.61 -10.05
CA VAL A 136 3.97 -2.53 -10.25
C VAL A 136 4.22 -3.87 -9.56
N GLY A 137 5.40 -4.47 -9.73
CA GLY A 137 5.75 -5.75 -9.13
C GLY A 137 5.69 -5.74 -7.61
N ASN A 138 6.33 -4.74 -6.99
CA ASN A 138 6.32 -4.58 -5.53
C ASN A 138 4.96 -4.18 -4.97
N GLY A 139 4.22 -3.33 -5.68
CA GLY A 139 2.85 -2.96 -5.31
C GLY A 139 1.90 -4.16 -5.32
N LEU A 140 1.96 -4.99 -6.36
CA LEU A 140 1.17 -6.24 -6.44
C LEU A 140 1.60 -7.25 -5.37
N GLY A 141 2.91 -7.36 -5.09
CA GLY A 141 3.41 -8.19 -4.00
C GLY A 141 2.85 -7.77 -2.64
N TYR A 142 2.79 -6.47 -2.40
CA TYR A 142 2.19 -5.90 -1.19
C TYR A 142 0.67 -6.14 -1.13
N ALA A 143 -0.05 -5.86 -2.23
CA ALA A 143 -1.49 -6.07 -2.31
C ALA A 143 -1.88 -7.53 -2.05
N LYS A 144 -1.12 -8.49 -2.60
CA LYS A 144 -1.29 -9.92 -2.34
C LYS A 144 -1.24 -10.25 -0.85
N ILE A 145 -0.25 -9.75 -0.13
CA ILE A 145 -0.11 -9.99 1.31
C ILE A 145 -1.23 -9.31 2.08
N LEU A 146 -1.60 -8.06 1.72
CA LEU A 146 -2.74 -7.38 2.34
C LEU A 146 -4.03 -8.20 2.26
N VAL A 147 -4.34 -8.73 1.08
CA VAL A 147 -5.54 -9.53 0.86
C VAL A 147 -5.50 -10.81 1.67
N ILE A 148 -4.36 -11.52 1.70
CA ILE A 148 -4.19 -12.75 2.49
C ILE A 148 -4.40 -12.46 3.99
N VAL A 149 -3.72 -11.45 4.52
CA VAL A 149 -3.83 -11.09 5.94
C VAL A 149 -5.23 -10.60 6.29
N ALA A 150 -5.86 -9.78 5.43
CA ALA A 150 -7.23 -9.32 5.63
C ALA A 150 -8.23 -10.48 5.63
N PHE A 151 -8.06 -11.43 4.71
CA PHE A 151 -8.90 -12.63 4.65
C PHE A 151 -8.85 -13.44 5.95
N PHE A 152 -7.65 -13.72 6.46
CA PHE A 152 -7.50 -14.44 7.73
C PHE A 152 -8.04 -13.64 8.92
N ARG A 153 -7.79 -12.35 8.96
CA ARG A 153 -8.27 -11.49 10.06
C ARG A 153 -9.78 -11.33 10.06
N GLU A 154 -10.40 -11.18 8.89
CA GLU A 154 -11.85 -11.08 8.77
C GLU A 154 -12.52 -12.42 9.09
N LEU A 155 -11.95 -13.53 8.63
CA LEU A 155 -12.46 -14.87 8.91
C LEU A 155 -12.40 -15.22 10.40
N LEU A 156 -11.25 -14.94 11.05
CA LEU A 156 -11.04 -15.27 12.47
C LEU A 156 -11.66 -14.23 13.42
N GLY A 157 -11.72 -12.96 13.02
CA GLY A 157 -12.20 -11.86 13.86
C GLY A 157 -13.72 -11.65 13.84
N SER A 158 -14.34 -11.74 12.67
CA SER A 158 -15.76 -11.44 12.49
C SER A 158 -16.60 -12.66 12.08
N GLY A 159 -15.97 -13.76 11.62
CA GLY A 159 -16.70 -14.90 11.05
C GLY A 159 -17.51 -14.57 9.80
N THR A 160 -17.34 -13.35 9.27
CA THR A 160 -18.02 -12.82 8.07
C THR A 160 -16.99 -12.59 6.98
N LEU A 161 -17.33 -12.92 5.74
CA LEU A 161 -16.55 -12.57 4.55
C LEU A 161 -17.46 -11.70 3.66
N LEU A 162 -17.01 -10.47 3.37
CA LEU A 162 -17.73 -9.50 2.54
C LEU A 162 -19.20 -9.28 2.97
N GLY A 163 -19.48 -9.34 4.26
CA GLY A 163 -20.84 -9.15 4.81
C GLY A 163 -21.71 -10.41 4.85
N PHE A 164 -21.21 -11.56 4.38
CA PHE A 164 -21.92 -12.84 4.52
C PHE A 164 -21.43 -13.59 5.77
N ASN A 165 -22.34 -13.94 6.67
CA ASN A 165 -22.03 -14.77 7.84
C ASN A 165 -21.76 -16.21 7.40
N ILE A 166 -20.49 -16.63 7.36
CA ILE A 166 -20.09 -17.98 6.96
C ILE A 166 -19.93 -18.89 8.18
N LEU A 167 -19.41 -18.32 9.27
CA LEU A 167 -19.29 -19.04 10.55
C LEU A 167 -20.29 -18.44 11.53
N ASN A 168 -21.25 -19.27 11.97
CA ASN A 168 -22.22 -18.95 13.01
C ASN A 168 -21.56 -18.95 14.40
N TYR A 169 -20.42 -18.22 14.51
CA TYR A 169 -19.61 -18.13 15.73
C TYR A 169 -19.70 -16.71 16.29
N GLU A 170 -19.88 -16.60 17.61
CA GLU A 170 -19.83 -15.29 18.25
C GLU A 170 -18.44 -14.67 18.02
N PRO A 171 -18.33 -13.45 17.49
CA PRO A 171 -17.04 -12.82 17.24
C PRO A 171 -16.27 -12.71 18.55
N ILE A 172 -15.03 -13.18 18.58
CA ILE A 172 -14.13 -12.98 19.71
C ILE A 172 -13.70 -11.51 19.68
N PRO A 173 -14.20 -10.64 20.59
CA PRO A 173 -13.97 -9.18 20.52
C PRO A 173 -12.60 -8.79 21.10
N VAL A 174 -11.53 -9.46 20.67
CA VAL A 174 -10.21 -9.24 21.28
C VAL A 174 -9.54 -7.94 20.80
N SER A 175 -9.93 -7.40 19.63
CA SER A 175 -9.22 -6.24 19.07
C SER A 175 -9.98 -4.90 19.16
N TYR A 176 -11.29 -4.91 19.37
CA TYR A 176 -12.09 -3.68 19.31
C TYR A 176 -12.39 -3.04 20.68
N THR A 177 -12.35 -3.81 21.76
CA THR A 177 -12.69 -3.30 23.09
C THR A 177 -11.64 -2.35 23.65
N HIS A 178 -10.37 -2.53 23.29
CA HIS A 178 -9.30 -1.68 23.82
C HIS A 178 -9.19 -0.32 23.13
N LEU A 179 -9.49 -0.24 21.82
CA LEU A 179 -9.45 1.03 21.06
C LEU A 179 -10.70 1.87 21.34
N ARG A 180 -11.87 1.26 21.49
CA ARG A 180 -13.11 1.97 21.78
C ARG A 180 -13.16 2.56 23.19
N ALA A 181 -12.47 1.97 24.15
CA ALA A 181 -12.35 2.50 25.50
C ALA A 181 -11.55 3.82 25.56
N HIS A 182 -10.63 4.03 24.61
CA HIS A 182 -9.87 5.28 24.52
C HIS A 182 -10.62 6.40 23.79
N GLU A 183 -11.48 6.07 22.81
CA GLU A 183 -12.30 7.08 22.11
C GLU A 183 -13.38 7.70 23.02
N THR A 184 -13.99 6.92 23.90
CA THR A 184 -15.01 7.43 24.83
C THR A 184 -14.43 8.30 25.95
N LEU A 185 -13.13 8.25 26.19
CA LEU A 185 -12.44 9.07 27.19
C LEU A 185 -12.02 10.45 26.65
N SER A 186 -11.99 10.63 25.32
CA SER A 186 -11.66 11.90 24.69
C SER A 186 -12.88 12.80 24.43
N ASP A 187 -14.11 12.27 24.59
CA ASP A 187 -15.36 12.99 24.39
C ASP A 187 -16.01 13.50 25.71
N LEU A 188 -15.29 13.42 26.83
CA LEU A 188 -15.62 14.00 28.13
C LEU A 188 -14.65 15.15 28.44
#